data_3c936ed97dab91836a216f29ff1068a1
#
_entry.id   3c936ed97dab91836a216f29ff1068a1
#
_cell.length_a   1.000
_cell.length_b   1.000
_cell.length_c   1.000
_cell.angle_alpha   90.00
_cell.angle_beta   90.00
_cell.angle_gamma   90.00
#
_symmetry.space_group_name_H-M   'P 1'
#
loop_
_entity.id
_entity.type
_entity.pdbx_description
1 polymer ?
#
loop_
_entity_poly.entity_id
_entity_poly.type
_entity_poly.pdbx_seq_one_letter_code
_entity_poly.pdbx_strand_id
1 'polypeptide(L)'
;AVSMIVGRNPDRLDAHGVARACVESVGENLTDGVLSTLFWAGIGLFFFGYPGAACLAVLHRSANVLDALWGKKNEKYIRFGTFAARLDDALNFVPARLSLPCIAFASRIIPNLRHNDILPVGWKYRTAHESPNSAWSEAAFAAALGLKLGGPAVYGDLCVDHPWLGDGTPDA
;
A
#
# COMPACT_ATOMS: atom_id res chain seq x y z
N ALA A 1 -19.70 0.82 -5.24
CA ALA A 1 -18.43 0.41 -5.88
C ALA A 1 -17.25 0.68 -4.95
N VAL A 2 -17.10 1.91 -4.40
CA VAL A 2 -15.98 2.30 -3.52
C VAL A 2 -15.91 1.44 -2.26
N SER A 3 -17.04 1.09 -1.64
CA SER A 3 -17.12 0.24 -0.45
C SER A 3 -16.48 -1.16 -0.61
N MET A 4 -16.21 -1.58 -1.83
CA MET A 4 -15.55 -2.86 -2.11
C MET A 4 -14.03 -2.75 -2.16
N ILE A 5 -13.49 -1.54 -2.24
CA ILE A 5 -12.06 -1.28 -2.45
C ILE A 5 -11.44 -0.70 -1.18
N VAL A 6 -12.20 0.12 -0.44
CA VAL A 6 -11.70 0.78 0.76
C VAL A 6 -12.10 0.02 2.03
N GLY A 7 -11.17 -0.13 2.97
CA GLY A 7 -11.45 -0.79 4.25
C GLY A 7 -12.26 0.05 5.24
N ARG A 8 -12.51 1.33 4.93
CA ARG A 8 -13.26 2.29 5.76
C ARG A 8 -14.75 2.25 5.42
N ASN A 9 -15.61 2.71 6.34
CA ASN A 9 -17.03 2.87 6.05
C ASN A 9 -17.25 4.14 5.19
N PRO A 10 -17.57 4.01 3.88
CA PRO A 10 -17.69 5.15 2.98
C PRO A 10 -18.91 6.03 3.28
N ASP A 11 -19.93 5.48 3.96
CA ASP A 11 -21.16 6.22 4.27
C ASP A 11 -20.96 7.29 5.36
N ARG A 12 -19.82 7.23 6.07
CA ARG A 12 -19.42 8.20 7.10
C ARG A 12 -18.30 9.14 6.63
N LEU A 13 -17.90 9.07 5.37
CA LEU A 13 -16.88 9.93 4.76
C LEU A 13 -17.54 11.00 3.89
N ASP A 14 -16.95 12.19 3.89
CA ASP A 14 -17.23 13.19 2.86
C ASP A 14 -16.61 12.80 1.51
N ALA A 15 -16.89 13.54 0.47
CA ALA A 15 -16.38 13.26 -0.88
C ALA A 15 -14.84 13.21 -0.91
N HIS A 16 -14.18 14.11 -0.18
CA HIS A 16 -12.71 14.16 -0.09
C HIS A 16 -12.16 12.97 0.68
N GLY A 17 -12.80 12.55 1.78
CA GLY A 17 -12.45 11.35 2.53
C GLY A 17 -12.57 10.07 1.70
N VAL A 18 -13.60 9.99 0.85
CA VAL A 18 -13.77 8.87 -0.09
C VAL A 18 -12.65 8.87 -1.13
N ALA A 19 -12.31 10.03 -1.71
CA ALA A 19 -11.24 10.16 -2.68
C ALA A 19 -9.88 9.77 -2.08
N ARG A 20 -9.56 10.27 -0.87
CA ARG A 20 -8.33 9.88 -0.14
C ARG A 20 -8.26 8.37 0.08
N ALA A 21 -9.31 7.76 0.61
CA ALA A 21 -9.36 6.31 0.84
C ALA A 21 -9.17 5.50 -0.45
N CYS A 22 -9.68 5.98 -1.59
CA CYS A 22 -9.43 5.36 -2.89
C CYS A 22 -7.96 5.46 -3.28
N VAL A 23 -7.33 6.63 -3.14
CA VAL A 23 -5.91 6.83 -3.48
C VAL A 23 -5.00 5.97 -2.60
N GLU A 24 -5.27 5.91 -1.29
CA GLU A 24 -4.57 5.02 -0.35
C GLU A 24 -4.66 3.56 -0.80
N SER A 25 -5.86 3.07 -1.07
CA SER A 25 -6.07 1.69 -1.53
C SER A 25 -5.38 1.40 -2.86
N VAL A 26 -5.33 2.36 -3.79
CA VAL A 26 -4.59 2.21 -5.05
C VAL A 26 -3.09 2.17 -4.79
N GLY A 27 -2.56 3.05 -3.93
CA GLY A 27 -1.14 3.09 -3.56
C GLY A 27 -0.67 1.80 -2.90
N GLU A 28 -1.44 1.29 -1.93
CA GLU A 28 -1.18 0.02 -1.26
C GLU A 28 -1.24 -1.16 -2.26
N ASN A 29 -2.32 -1.28 -3.02
CA ASN A 29 -2.50 -2.38 -3.98
C ASN A 29 -1.51 -2.34 -5.15
N LEU A 30 -0.99 -1.17 -5.54
CA LEU A 30 0.10 -1.10 -6.53
C LEU A 30 1.34 -1.84 -6.01
N THR A 31 1.69 -1.63 -4.75
CA THR A 31 2.83 -2.32 -4.15
C THR A 31 2.52 -3.79 -3.94
N ASP A 32 1.51 -4.11 -3.16
CA ASP A 32 1.21 -5.48 -2.72
C ASP A 32 0.67 -6.36 -3.86
N GLY A 33 -0.16 -5.80 -4.73
CA GLY A 33 -0.81 -6.54 -5.80
C GLY A 33 0.01 -6.66 -7.08
N VAL A 34 0.81 -5.65 -7.41
CA VAL A 34 1.50 -5.57 -8.71
C VAL A 34 3.01 -5.65 -8.56
N LEU A 35 3.64 -4.66 -7.92
CA LEU A 35 5.10 -4.56 -7.85
C LEU A 35 5.72 -5.76 -7.14
N SER A 36 5.18 -6.16 -6.00
CA SER A 36 5.70 -7.30 -5.25
C SER A 36 5.52 -8.61 -5.99
N THR A 37 4.37 -8.81 -6.63
CA THR A 37 4.13 -10.01 -7.44
C THR A 37 5.10 -10.10 -8.62
N LEU A 38 5.33 -8.98 -9.34
CA LEU A 38 6.29 -8.91 -10.44
C LEU A 38 7.73 -9.09 -9.96
N PHE A 39 8.09 -8.53 -8.81
CA PHE A 39 9.40 -8.69 -8.20
C PHE A 39 9.70 -10.17 -7.90
N TRP A 40 8.78 -10.87 -7.23
CA TRP A 40 8.95 -12.28 -6.93
C TRP A 40 8.91 -13.17 -8.16
N ALA A 41 8.06 -12.84 -9.16
CA ALA A 41 8.08 -13.51 -10.45
C ALA A 41 9.44 -13.34 -11.15
N GLY A 42 10.02 -12.14 -11.13
CA GLY A 42 11.33 -11.84 -11.69
C GLY A 42 12.45 -12.64 -11.02
N ILE A 43 12.45 -12.71 -9.68
CA ILE A 43 13.40 -13.56 -8.93
C ILE A 43 13.24 -15.02 -9.32
N GLY A 44 12.01 -15.51 -9.36
CA GLY A 44 11.71 -16.90 -9.75
C GLY A 44 12.17 -17.20 -11.16
N LEU A 45 11.94 -16.28 -12.10
CA LEU A 45 12.39 -16.42 -13.49
C LEU A 45 13.91 -16.51 -13.58
N PHE A 46 14.61 -15.63 -12.85
CA PHE A 46 16.06 -15.55 -12.90
C PHE A 46 16.75 -16.82 -12.36
N PHE A 47 16.29 -17.37 -11.23
CA PHE A 47 16.92 -18.51 -10.58
C PHE A 47 16.39 -19.88 -11.03
N PHE A 48 15.12 -19.97 -11.44
CA PHE A 48 14.43 -21.25 -11.66
C PHE A 48 13.65 -21.31 -12.98
N GLY A 49 13.78 -20.30 -13.86
CA GLY A 49 13.04 -20.23 -15.12
C GLY A 49 11.54 -19.98 -14.95
N TYR A 50 10.75 -20.24 -16.01
CA TYR A 50 9.31 -19.99 -16.02
C TYR A 50 8.51 -20.68 -14.90
N PRO A 51 8.80 -21.96 -14.54
CA PRO A 51 8.11 -22.59 -13.40
C PRO A 51 8.37 -21.84 -12.09
N GLY A 52 9.61 -21.37 -11.86
CA GLY A 52 9.98 -20.60 -10.69
C GLY A 52 9.26 -19.25 -10.63
N ALA A 53 9.14 -18.58 -11.77
CA ALA A 53 8.36 -17.33 -11.87
C ALA A 53 6.92 -17.53 -11.42
N ALA A 54 6.25 -18.54 -11.93
CA ALA A 54 4.87 -18.87 -11.56
C ALA A 54 4.76 -19.24 -10.07
N CYS A 55 5.66 -20.10 -9.56
CA CYS A 55 5.64 -20.54 -8.17
C CYS A 55 5.81 -19.37 -7.20
N LEU A 56 6.80 -18.48 -7.41
CA LEU A 56 7.05 -17.36 -6.49
C LEU A 56 5.98 -16.28 -6.59
N ALA A 57 5.42 -16.02 -7.78
CA ALA A 57 4.27 -15.12 -7.92
C ALA A 57 3.04 -15.63 -7.16
N VAL A 58 2.71 -16.93 -7.30
CA VAL A 58 1.58 -17.55 -6.59
C VAL A 58 1.83 -17.57 -5.08
N LEU A 59 3.04 -17.89 -4.64
CA LEU A 59 3.40 -17.89 -3.22
C LEU A 59 3.19 -16.50 -2.60
N HIS A 60 3.73 -15.45 -3.25
CA HIS A 60 3.54 -14.08 -2.81
C HIS A 60 2.04 -13.72 -2.74
N ARG A 61 1.26 -13.96 -3.82
CA ARG A 61 -0.18 -13.66 -3.82
C ARG A 61 -0.95 -14.43 -2.77
N SER A 62 -0.58 -15.68 -2.52
CA SER A 62 -1.20 -16.47 -1.45
C SER A 62 -0.95 -15.86 -0.07
N ALA A 63 0.29 -15.43 0.22
CA ALA A 63 0.61 -14.76 1.47
C ALA A 63 -0.20 -13.46 1.65
N ASN A 64 -0.27 -12.62 0.61
CA ASN A 64 -1.03 -11.39 0.60
C ASN A 64 -2.55 -11.62 0.80
N VAL A 65 -3.13 -12.65 0.17
CA VAL A 65 -4.55 -13.01 0.38
C VAL A 65 -4.77 -13.55 1.81
N LEU A 66 -3.83 -14.34 2.34
CA LEU A 66 -3.91 -14.84 3.71
C LEU A 66 -3.90 -13.68 4.73
N ASP A 67 -3.04 -12.68 4.52
CA ASP A 67 -3.02 -11.48 5.36
C ASP A 67 -4.34 -10.70 5.26
N ALA A 68 -4.83 -10.44 4.06
CA ALA A 68 -6.09 -9.74 3.83
C ALA A 68 -7.29 -10.42 4.51
N LEU A 69 -7.32 -11.76 4.57
CA LEU A 69 -8.40 -12.52 5.18
C LEU A 69 -8.27 -12.67 6.70
N TRP A 70 -7.05 -12.86 7.22
CA TRP A 70 -6.83 -13.23 8.62
C TRP A 70 -5.83 -12.35 9.36
N GLY A 71 -5.12 -11.45 8.70
CA GLY A 71 -4.16 -10.53 9.31
C GLY A 71 -4.81 -9.52 10.26
N LYS A 72 -6.10 -9.24 10.07
CA LYS A 72 -6.88 -8.43 11.01
C LYS A 72 -6.99 -9.13 12.36
N LYS A 73 -6.68 -8.40 13.44
CA LYS A 73 -6.69 -8.90 14.83
C LYS A 73 -8.09 -9.44 15.19
N ASN A 74 -8.29 -10.74 15.00
CA ASN A 74 -9.48 -11.46 15.43
C ASN A 74 -9.05 -12.47 16.51
N GLU A 75 -9.69 -12.44 17.67
CA GLU A 75 -9.34 -13.31 18.82
C GLU A 75 -9.24 -14.80 18.44
N LYS A 76 -10.12 -15.26 17.55
CA LYS A 76 -10.15 -16.65 17.10
C LYS A 76 -8.92 -17.06 16.28
N TYR A 77 -8.35 -16.16 15.50
CA TYR A 77 -7.26 -16.46 14.55
C TYR A 77 -5.99 -15.65 14.83
N ILE A 78 -5.85 -15.05 16.00
CA ILE A 78 -4.79 -14.08 16.31
C ILE A 78 -3.38 -14.62 16.00
N ARG A 79 -3.09 -15.88 16.32
CA ARG A 79 -1.76 -16.47 16.07
C ARG A 79 -1.50 -16.71 14.60
N PHE A 80 -2.48 -17.25 13.88
CA PHE A 80 -2.38 -17.50 12.44
C PHE A 80 -2.36 -16.21 11.65
N GLY A 81 -3.24 -15.27 11.98
CA GLY A 81 -3.29 -13.95 11.36
C GLY A 81 -2.00 -13.16 11.59
N THR A 82 -1.43 -13.22 12.80
CA THR A 82 -0.12 -12.59 13.06
C THR A 82 0.99 -13.21 12.20
N PHE A 83 0.98 -14.51 11.96
CA PHE A 83 1.94 -15.15 11.07
C PHE A 83 1.74 -14.69 9.62
N ALA A 84 0.49 -14.66 9.13
CA ALA A 84 0.16 -14.22 7.78
C ALA A 84 0.60 -12.76 7.54
N ALA A 85 0.27 -11.86 8.47
CA ALA A 85 0.67 -10.46 8.40
C ALA A 85 2.20 -10.27 8.38
N ARG A 86 2.93 -10.97 9.23
CA ARG A 86 4.40 -10.90 9.24
C ARG A 86 5.05 -11.49 7.99
N LEU A 87 4.47 -12.55 7.44
CA LEU A 87 4.94 -13.13 6.19
C LEU A 87 4.73 -12.17 5.03
N ASP A 88 3.56 -11.57 4.95
CA ASP A 88 3.25 -10.55 3.95
C ASP A 88 4.18 -9.34 4.08
N ASP A 89 4.35 -8.80 5.29
CA ASP A 89 5.29 -7.72 5.56
C ASP A 89 6.73 -8.06 5.12
N ALA A 90 7.19 -9.27 5.37
CA ALA A 90 8.53 -9.71 4.97
C ALA A 90 8.67 -9.83 3.45
N LEU A 91 7.66 -10.37 2.76
CA LEU A 91 7.67 -10.52 1.31
C LEU A 91 7.55 -9.16 0.58
N ASN A 92 6.84 -8.21 1.16
CA ASN A 92 6.69 -6.86 0.63
C ASN A 92 7.82 -5.90 1.02
N PHE A 93 8.73 -6.31 1.91
CA PHE A 93 9.78 -5.42 2.45
C PHE A 93 10.66 -4.77 1.38
N VAL A 94 11.18 -5.53 0.44
CA VAL A 94 12.02 -4.99 -0.65
C VAL A 94 11.16 -4.29 -1.70
N PRO A 95 10.08 -4.90 -2.23
CA PRO A 95 9.22 -4.25 -3.21
C PRO A 95 8.66 -2.90 -2.77
N ALA A 96 8.24 -2.76 -1.52
CA ALA A 96 7.73 -1.49 -1.00
C ALA A 96 8.78 -0.36 -1.09
N ARG A 97 10.04 -0.66 -0.86
CA ARG A 97 11.12 0.32 -1.01
C ARG A 97 11.40 0.65 -2.47
N LEU A 98 11.24 -0.31 -3.36
CA LEU A 98 11.35 -0.10 -4.80
C LEU A 98 10.16 0.68 -5.38
N SER A 99 8.99 0.68 -4.71
CA SER A 99 7.83 1.44 -5.17
C SER A 99 8.11 2.94 -5.27
N LEU A 100 8.84 3.50 -4.31
CA LEU A 100 9.17 4.93 -4.28
C LEU A 100 9.94 5.39 -5.54
N PRO A 101 11.11 4.81 -5.90
CA PRO A 101 11.80 5.20 -7.14
C PRO A 101 11.00 4.83 -8.40
N CYS A 102 10.21 3.76 -8.40
CA CYS A 102 9.36 3.41 -9.54
C CYS A 102 8.27 4.47 -9.78
N ILE A 103 7.59 4.92 -8.73
CA ILE A 103 6.57 5.97 -8.81
C ILE A 103 7.23 7.30 -9.23
N ALA A 104 8.40 7.63 -8.67
CA ALA A 104 9.14 8.83 -9.05
C ALA A 104 9.59 8.81 -10.53
N PHE A 105 9.95 7.67 -11.06
CA PHE A 105 10.27 7.52 -12.48
C PHE A 105 9.01 7.63 -13.35
N ALA A 106 7.94 6.90 -13.00
CA ALA A 106 6.68 6.93 -13.75
C ALA A 106 6.06 8.32 -13.79
N SER A 107 6.18 9.10 -12.71
CA SER A 107 5.65 10.47 -12.65
C SER A 107 6.28 11.43 -13.68
N ARG A 108 7.49 11.15 -14.16
CA ARG A 108 8.15 11.96 -15.20
C ARG A 108 7.55 11.75 -16.58
N ILE A 109 6.86 10.63 -16.78
CA ILE A 109 6.21 10.26 -18.04
C ILE A 109 4.74 10.70 -18.03
N ILE A 110 4.12 10.71 -16.85
CA ILE A 110 2.70 11.06 -16.67
C ILE A 110 2.59 12.59 -16.46
N PRO A 111 1.85 13.30 -17.31
CA PRO A 111 1.69 14.74 -17.16
C PRO A 111 0.91 15.11 -15.88
N ASN A 112 1.13 16.34 -15.42
CA ASN A 112 0.44 16.96 -14.28
C ASN A 112 0.74 16.35 -12.89
N LEU A 113 1.77 15.51 -12.75
CA LEU A 113 2.24 15.02 -11.45
C LEU A 113 3.41 15.88 -10.90
N ARG A 114 3.51 15.98 -9.57
CA ARG A 114 4.57 16.72 -8.85
C ARG A 114 5.83 15.87 -8.69
N HIS A 115 6.52 15.55 -9.79
CA HIS A 115 7.63 14.60 -9.81
C HIS A 115 8.82 14.97 -8.90
N ASN A 116 9.07 16.25 -8.63
CA ASN A 116 10.20 16.70 -7.79
C ASN A 116 10.00 16.39 -6.30
N ASP A 117 8.77 16.28 -5.85
CA ASP A 117 8.43 16.12 -4.43
C ASP A 117 8.38 14.66 -3.98
N ILE A 118 8.29 13.72 -4.92
CA ILE A 118 8.03 12.29 -4.61
C ILE A 118 9.13 11.67 -3.77
N LEU A 119 10.39 11.81 -4.18
CA LEU A 119 11.50 11.21 -3.44
C LEU A 119 11.69 11.82 -2.04
N PRO A 120 11.75 13.16 -1.87
CA PRO A 120 11.94 13.74 -0.54
C PRO A 120 10.75 13.49 0.39
N VAL A 121 9.52 13.61 -0.10
CA VAL A 121 8.32 13.39 0.72
C VAL A 121 8.15 11.90 1.04
N GLY A 122 8.28 11.01 0.06
CA GLY A 122 8.22 9.58 0.29
C GLY A 122 9.26 9.11 1.31
N TRP A 123 10.48 9.62 1.24
CA TRP A 123 11.52 9.33 2.23
C TRP A 123 11.20 9.89 3.62
N LYS A 124 10.64 11.10 3.72
CA LYS A 124 10.26 11.75 4.97
C LYS A 124 9.21 10.93 5.73
N TYR A 125 8.19 10.44 5.03
CA TYR A 125 7.04 9.76 5.64
C TYR A 125 7.12 8.22 5.64
N ARG A 126 8.20 7.62 5.12
CA ARG A 126 8.37 6.16 4.94
C ARG A 126 8.10 5.27 6.16
N THR A 127 8.16 5.82 7.35
CA THR A 127 7.96 5.11 8.62
C THR A 127 6.76 5.61 9.41
N ALA A 128 5.89 6.37 8.78
CA ALA A 128 4.75 6.99 9.46
C ALA A 128 3.51 6.09 9.56
N HIS A 129 3.53 4.89 8.96
CA HIS A 129 2.45 3.92 9.04
C HIS A 129 2.77 2.77 10.00
N GLU A 130 1.74 2.06 10.53
CA GLU A 130 1.91 0.87 11.38
C GLU A 130 2.59 -0.27 10.62
N SER A 131 2.21 -0.49 9.34
CA SER A 131 2.92 -1.42 8.46
C SER A 131 4.26 -0.82 8.03
N PRO A 132 5.35 -1.61 8.02
CA PRO A 132 6.66 -1.15 7.58
C PRO A 132 6.74 -0.89 6.06
N ASN A 133 5.68 -1.20 5.32
CA ASN A 133 5.63 -1.20 3.86
C ASN A 133 4.71 -0.13 3.27
N SER A 134 3.50 0.06 3.82
CA SER A 134 2.43 0.88 3.20
C SER A 134 2.83 2.34 3.00
N ALA A 135 3.52 2.95 3.97
CA ALA A 135 3.89 4.35 3.90
C ALA A 135 4.80 4.71 2.71
N TRP A 136 5.55 3.76 2.14
CA TRP A 136 6.45 4.03 1.02
C TRP A 136 5.69 4.41 -0.25
N SER A 137 4.68 3.65 -0.63
CA SER A 137 3.86 3.94 -1.81
C SER A 137 2.83 5.02 -1.53
N GLU A 138 2.16 5.00 -0.39
CA GLU A 138 1.14 5.99 -0.04
C GLU A 138 1.72 7.42 0.01
N ALA A 139 2.88 7.61 0.67
CA ALA A 139 3.54 8.90 0.71
C ALA A 139 4.04 9.35 -0.68
N ALA A 140 4.46 8.41 -1.54
CA ALA A 140 4.83 8.71 -2.91
C ALA A 140 3.60 9.17 -3.74
N PHE A 141 2.44 8.52 -3.57
CA PHE A 141 1.18 8.97 -4.21
C PHE A 141 0.72 10.32 -3.66
N ALA A 142 0.78 10.52 -2.34
CA ALA A 142 0.47 11.80 -1.73
C ALA A 142 1.29 12.94 -2.34
N ALA A 143 2.61 12.73 -2.47
CA ALA A 143 3.51 13.70 -3.07
C ALA A 143 3.22 13.93 -4.55
N ALA A 144 3.03 12.86 -5.32
CA ALA A 144 2.77 12.94 -6.76
C ALA A 144 1.50 13.74 -7.09
N LEU A 145 0.47 13.57 -6.27
CA LEU A 145 -0.83 14.22 -6.43
C LEU A 145 -0.93 15.56 -5.68
N GLY A 146 0.03 15.88 -4.80
CA GLY A 146 0.00 17.08 -3.97
C GLY A 146 -1.05 17.03 -2.87
N LEU A 147 -1.33 15.84 -2.35
CA LEU A 147 -2.35 15.57 -1.34
C LEU A 147 -1.73 15.24 0.02
N LYS A 148 -2.58 15.16 1.05
CA LYS A 148 -2.33 14.46 2.30
C LYS A 148 -3.22 13.23 2.34
N LEU A 149 -2.62 12.06 2.61
CA LEU A 149 -3.29 10.79 2.83
C LEU A 149 -3.23 10.41 4.32
N GLY A 150 -4.00 9.41 4.75
CA GLY A 150 -4.09 9.06 6.16
C GLY A 150 -5.09 9.94 6.93
N GLY A 151 -4.71 10.35 8.13
CA GLY A 151 -5.57 11.09 9.03
C GLY A 151 -6.65 10.22 9.69
N PRO A 152 -7.61 10.83 10.42
CA PRO A 152 -8.66 10.10 11.13
C PRO A 152 -9.48 9.21 10.21
N ALA A 153 -9.67 7.95 10.60
CA ALA A 153 -10.45 6.97 9.87
C ALA A 153 -11.45 6.26 10.77
N VAL A 154 -12.65 5.97 10.25
CA VAL A 154 -13.70 5.28 10.99
C VAL A 154 -13.88 3.87 10.43
N TYR A 155 -13.66 2.87 11.29
CA TYR A 155 -13.86 1.45 11.01
C TYR A 155 -15.00 0.92 11.88
N GLY A 156 -16.18 0.74 11.30
CA GLY A 156 -17.37 0.44 12.10
C GLY A 156 -17.69 1.58 13.07
N ASP A 157 -17.57 1.32 14.38
CA ASP A 157 -17.77 2.32 15.46
C ASP A 157 -16.44 2.83 16.05
N LEU A 158 -15.31 2.31 15.59
CA LEU A 158 -14.00 2.72 16.04
C LEU A 158 -13.46 3.86 15.18
N CYS A 159 -13.08 4.97 15.84
CA CYS A 159 -12.33 6.05 15.22
C CYS A 159 -10.86 5.82 15.52
N VAL A 160 -10.04 5.65 14.49
CA VAL A 160 -8.58 5.49 14.58
C VAL A 160 -7.93 6.71 13.97
N ASP A 161 -7.02 7.34 14.71
CA ASP A 161 -6.25 8.49 14.22
C ASP A 161 -4.94 7.98 13.60
N HIS A 162 -4.89 7.94 12.28
CA HIS A 162 -3.70 7.60 11.53
C HIS A 162 -2.85 8.86 11.29
N PRO A 163 -1.52 8.74 11.25
CA PRO A 163 -0.67 9.86 10.88
C PRO A 163 -0.94 10.32 9.45
N TRP A 164 -0.79 11.63 9.22
CA TRP A 164 -0.89 12.18 7.88
C TRP A 164 0.38 11.89 7.07
N LEU A 165 0.19 11.50 5.82
CA LEU A 165 1.24 11.23 4.85
C LEU A 165 1.19 12.28 3.74
N GLY A 166 2.30 12.98 3.52
CA GLY A 166 2.42 14.00 2.48
C GLY A 166 2.34 15.43 3.02
N ASP A 167 2.85 16.36 2.23
CA ASP A 167 2.92 17.79 2.55
C ASP A 167 1.88 18.63 1.78
N GLY A 168 0.95 17.98 1.05
CA GLY A 168 -0.09 18.63 0.26
C GLY A 168 -1.30 19.09 1.06
N THR A 169 -2.45 19.17 0.39
CA THR A 169 -3.73 19.49 1.03
C THR A 169 -4.50 18.21 1.38
N PRO A 170 -5.35 18.20 2.41
CA PRO A 170 -6.20 17.05 2.72
C PRO A 170 -7.37 16.90 1.73
N ASP A 171 -7.60 17.89 0.91
CA ASP A 171 -8.71 17.97 -0.04
C ASP A 171 -8.24 17.49 -1.42
N ALA A 172 -8.85 16.42 -1.90
CA ALA A 172 -8.58 15.81 -3.20
C ALA A 172 -9.55 16.31 -4.28
#